data_41a9913cfe3bcd5ac1247ae4a1abe14e
#
_entry.id   41a9913cfe3bcd5ac1247ae4a1abe14e
#
_cell.length_a   1.000
_cell.length_b   1.000
_cell.length_c   1.000
_cell.angle_alpha   90.00
_cell.angle_beta   90.00
_cell.angle_gamma   90.00
#
_symmetry.space_group_name_H-M   'P 1'
#
loop_
_entity.id
_entity.type
_entity.pdbx_description
1 polymer ?
#
loop_
_entity_poly.entity_id
_entity_poly.type
_entity_poly.pdbx_seq_one_letter_code
_entity_poly.pdbx_strand_id
1 'polypeptide(L)'
;MTNYPTIGIRPIIDGRRFGVRESLEEKTMQMAKMAKELIESEIRYPDGTPMKCVISDCTIGGGEEAARCAQQFATQNVCATLSVTPCWCYGSETMDLDPSTIKAVWGFNGTERPGAVYLAAVMAAHNQRGLPAFSIYGHDVQDVTDSTIPCDVKEKILRFARCACAVGVMKNKAYVGIGSVSMGIMGSFCNPQFFQDYLGIRAEWVDMTEVLRRMKLEIYDHEEFERALAWTKAHCPEGFDKNPPEKKHTD
;
A
#
# COMPACT_ATOMS: atom_id res chain seq x y z
N MET A 1 4.58 -5.66 20.03
CA MET A 1 3.57 -6.01 18.99
C MET A 1 3.83 -5.15 17.78
N THR A 2 3.97 -5.76 16.61
CA THR A 2 4.15 -5.01 15.35
C THR A 2 2.82 -4.35 15.01
N ASN A 3 2.80 -3.02 14.94
CA ASN A 3 1.61 -2.28 14.55
C ASN A 3 1.54 -2.23 13.03
N TYR A 4 0.88 -3.21 12.42
CA TYR A 4 0.73 -3.26 10.97
C TYR A 4 -0.19 -2.15 10.44
N PRO A 5 0.06 -1.66 9.21
CA PRO A 5 -0.77 -0.64 8.59
C PRO A 5 -2.15 -1.16 8.22
N THR A 6 -3.14 -0.29 8.21
CA THR A 6 -4.54 -0.60 7.91
C THR A 6 -4.96 0.02 6.58
N ILE A 7 -5.90 -0.60 5.86
CA ILE A 7 -6.58 0.03 4.71
C ILE A 7 -7.88 0.67 5.17
N GLY A 8 -8.04 1.94 4.86
CA GLY A 8 -9.29 2.67 5.06
C GLY A 8 -10.23 2.51 3.87
N ILE A 9 -11.46 2.09 4.11
CA ILE A 9 -12.49 1.99 3.06
C ILE A 9 -13.45 3.15 3.22
N ARG A 10 -13.61 3.92 2.15
CA ARG A 10 -14.40 5.15 2.09
C ARG A 10 -15.64 4.92 1.24
N PRO A 11 -16.83 4.68 1.84
CA PRO A 11 -18.08 4.56 1.12
C PRO A 11 -18.55 5.94 0.64
N ILE A 12 -18.37 6.22 -0.65
CA ILE A 12 -18.72 7.50 -1.27
C ILE A 12 -20.13 7.43 -1.86
N ILE A 13 -20.92 8.45 -1.59
CA ILE A 13 -22.34 8.51 -1.96
C ILE A 13 -22.71 9.88 -2.54
N ASP A 14 -23.78 9.92 -3.34
CA ASP A 14 -24.41 11.19 -3.74
C ASP A 14 -24.96 11.90 -2.50
N GLY A 15 -24.47 13.10 -2.22
CA GLY A 15 -24.85 13.86 -1.02
C GLY A 15 -26.27 14.45 -1.04
N ARG A 16 -26.97 14.42 -2.19
CA ARG A 16 -28.32 15.01 -2.33
C ARG A 16 -29.34 14.22 -1.53
N ARG A 17 -29.92 14.84 -0.52
CA ARG A 17 -30.99 14.29 0.31
C ARG A 17 -32.35 14.32 -0.41
N PHE A 18 -33.37 13.88 0.26
CA PHE A 18 -34.75 13.79 -0.23
C PHE A 18 -34.94 12.73 -1.32
N GLY A 19 -34.47 11.52 -1.03
CA GLY A 19 -34.72 10.32 -1.81
C GLY A 19 -33.51 9.80 -2.61
N VAL A 20 -32.58 10.67 -3.04
CA VAL A 20 -31.42 10.22 -3.82
C VAL A 20 -30.43 9.48 -2.94
N ARG A 21 -29.93 10.13 -1.89
CA ARG A 21 -28.96 9.54 -0.96
C ARG A 21 -29.54 8.32 -0.26
N GLU A 22 -30.75 8.46 0.24
CA GLU A 22 -31.44 7.41 0.99
C GLU A 22 -31.61 6.12 0.19
N SER A 23 -31.85 6.25 -1.12
CA SER A 23 -31.97 5.09 -2.03
C SER A 23 -30.66 4.35 -2.31
N LEU A 24 -29.53 4.94 -1.97
CA LEU A 24 -28.18 4.43 -2.29
C LEU A 24 -27.37 4.02 -1.06
N GLU A 25 -27.83 4.38 0.14
CA GLU A 25 -27.08 4.19 1.39
C GLU A 25 -26.70 2.72 1.61
N GLU A 26 -27.69 1.82 1.46
CA GLU A 26 -27.48 0.39 1.65
C GLU A 26 -26.48 -0.18 0.65
N LYS A 27 -26.65 0.12 -0.63
CA LYS A 27 -25.75 -0.35 -1.70
C LYS A 27 -24.31 0.14 -1.48
N THR A 28 -24.15 1.40 -1.10
CA THR A 28 -22.84 2.00 -0.85
C THR A 28 -22.11 1.29 0.30
N MET A 29 -22.80 1.07 1.41
CA MET A 29 -22.23 0.36 2.55
C MET A 29 -21.98 -1.12 2.25
N GLN A 30 -22.83 -1.76 1.46
CA GLN A 30 -22.63 -3.13 1.01
C GLN A 30 -21.33 -3.26 0.20
N MET A 31 -21.08 -2.37 -0.76
CA MET A 31 -19.81 -2.36 -1.51
C MET A 31 -18.60 -2.23 -0.58
N ALA A 32 -18.66 -1.36 0.43
CA ALA A 32 -17.58 -1.19 1.39
C ALA A 32 -17.34 -2.47 2.21
N LYS A 33 -18.40 -3.12 2.69
CA LYS A 33 -18.31 -4.39 3.43
C LYS A 33 -17.72 -5.51 2.57
N MET A 34 -18.19 -5.66 1.33
CA MET A 34 -17.68 -6.65 0.40
C MET A 34 -16.20 -6.46 0.09
N ALA A 35 -15.74 -5.22 -0.10
CA ALA A 35 -14.34 -4.91 -0.30
C ALA A 35 -13.50 -5.25 0.95
N LYS A 36 -14.00 -4.93 2.15
CA LYS A 36 -13.37 -5.31 3.41
C LYS A 36 -13.22 -6.82 3.55
N GLU A 37 -14.30 -7.56 3.39
CA GLU A 37 -14.33 -9.01 3.49
C GLU A 37 -13.36 -9.67 2.49
N LEU A 38 -13.35 -9.19 1.24
CA LEU A 38 -12.44 -9.66 0.22
C LEU A 38 -10.97 -9.47 0.62
N ILE A 39 -10.61 -8.29 1.09
CA ILE A 39 -9.23 -7.98 1.47
C ILE A 39 -8.81 -8.79 2.70
N GLU A 40 -9.63 -8.83 3.73
CA GLU A 40 -9.34 -9.54 4.99
C GLU A 40 -9.30 -11.06 4.84
N SER A 41 -10.05 -11.63 3.88
CA SER A 41 -10.01 -13.06 3.60
C SER A 41 -8.76 -13.48 2.82
N GLU A 42 -8.30 -12.66 1.87
CA GLU A 42 -7.30 -13.04 0.86
C GLU A 42 -5.87 -12.54 1.16
N ILE A 43 -5.72 -11.48 1.97
CA ILE A 43 -4.42 -10.87 2.20
C ILE A 43 -3.96 -11.09 3.63
N ARG A 44 -2.67 -11.42 3.76
CA ARG A 44 -2.03 -11.65 5.05
C ARG A 44 -0.84 -10.72 5.21
N TYR A 45 -0.60 -10.28 6.44
CA TYR A 45 0.66 -9.66 6.83
C TYR A 45 1.79 -10.69 6.85
N PRO A 46 3.06 -10.25 6.96
CA PRO A 46 4.21 -11.17 6.99
C PRO A 46 4.17 -12.21 8.11
N ASP A 47 3.46 -11.96 9.20
CA ASP A 47 3.26 -12.89 10.31
C ASP A 47 2.08 -13.86 10.11
N GLY A 48 1.43 -13.82 8.94
CA GLY A 48 0.29 -14.67 8.61
C GLY A 48 -1.07 -14.16 9.10
N THR A 49 -1.12 -13.07 9.88
CA THR A 49 -2.40 -12.52 10.32
C THR A 49 -3.16 -11.85 9.18
N PRO A 50 -4.51 -11.86 9.18
CA PRO A 50 -5.30 -11.19 8.17
C PRO A 50 -5.02 -9.68 8.13
N MET A 51 -4.96 -9.13 6.92
CA MET A 51 -4.88 -7.68 6.75
C MET A 51 -6.12 -7.00 7.35
N LYS A 52 -5.92 -5.88 8.04
CA LYS A 52 -7.01 -5.13 8.66
C LYS A 52 -7.54 -4.05 7.74
N CYS A 53 -8.86 -3.96 7.64
CA CYS A 53 -9.55 -2.88 6.97
C CYS A 53 -10.48 -2.16 7.94
N VAL A 54 -10.55 -0.84 7.79
CA VAL A 54 -11.47 0.02 8.55
C VAL A 54 -12.41 0.71 7.58
N ILE A 55 -13.71 0.56 7.78
CA ILE A 55 -14.72 1.32 7.03
C ILE A 55 -14.99 2.63 7.77
N SER A 56 -15.14 3.73 7.03
CA SER A 56 -15.66 4.98 7.59
C SER A 56 -16.98 4.73 8.32
N ASP A 57 -17.16 5.34 9.47
CA ASP A 57 -18.38 5.20 10.31
C ASP A 57 -19.62 5.82 9.68
N CYS A 58 -19.46 6.54 8.57
CA CYS A 58 -20.54 7.10 7.77
C CYS A 58 -20.23 6.99 6.27
N THR A 59 -21.28 7.03 5.46
CA THR A 59 -21.15 7.29 4.02
C THR A 59 -20.73 8.75 3.80
N ILE A 60 -19.95 8.99 2.76
CA ILE A 60 -19.30 10.27 2.49
C ILE A 60 -19.98 10.91 1.28
N GLY A 61 -20.89 11.85 1.54
CA GLY A 61 -21.60 12.59 0.50
C GLY A 61 -21.28 14.09 0.48
N GLY A 62 -20.41 14.55 1.40
CA GLY A 62 -20.02 15.95 1.53
C GLY A 62 -18.74 16.14 2.32
N GLY A 63 -18.28 17.39 2.41
CA GLY A 63 -17.01 17.76 3.04
C GLY A 63 -16.92 17.44 4.55
N GLU A 64 -18.02 17.61 5.28
CA GLU A 64 -18.08 17.31 6.72
C GLU A 64 -17.82 15.81 6.99
N GLU A 65 -18.46 14.94 6.23
CA GLU A 65 -18.31 13.49 6.36
C GLU A 65 -16.91 13.04 5.90
N ALA A 66 -16.37 13.69 4.87
CA ALA A 66 -15.00 13.44 4.43
C ALA A 66 -13.98 13.82 5.53
N ALA A 67 -14.17 14.96 6.21
CA ALA A 67 -13.32 15.39 7.30
C ALA A 67 -13.41 14.44 8.50
N ARG A 68 -14.62 14.00 8.85
CA ARG A 68 -14.85 13.01 9.93
C ARG A 68 -14.17 11.67 9.62
N CYS A 69 -14.28 11.19 8.38
CA CYS A 69 -13.58 10.01 7.95
C CYS A 69 -12.05 10.17 8.05
N ALA A 70 -11.50 11.30 7.64
CA ALA A 70 -10.07 11.58 7.76
C ALA A 70 -9.60 11.56 9.22
N GLN A 71 -10.35 12.16 10.15
CA GLN A 71 -10.07 12.12 11.58
C GLN A 71 -10.11 10.69 12.16
N GLN A 72 -11.12 9.91 11.78
CA GLN A 72 -11.22 8.50 12.15
C GLN A 72 -9.98 7.72 11.68
N PHE A 73 -9.59 7.88 10.42
CA PHE A 73 -8.48 7.12 9.84
C PHE A 73 -7.11 7.52 10.40
N ALA A 74 -6.94 8.78 10.76
CA ALA A 74 -5.70 9.26 11.38
C ALA A 74 -5.36 8.54 12.69
N THR A 75 -6.37 8.07 13.43
CA THR A 75 -6.17 7.35 14.70
C THR A 75 -5.99 5.84 14.54
N GLN A 76 -6.14 5.30 13.32
CA GLN A 76 -6.21 3.85 13.07
C GLN A 76 -5.08 3.32 12.19
N ASN A 77 -3.97 4.05 12.08
CA ASN A 77 -2.80 3.68 11.29
C ASN A 77 -3.14 3.33 9.82
N VAL A 78 -4.06 4.08 9.22
CA VAL A 78 -4.43 3.91 7.82
C VAL A 78 -3.31 4.40 6.92
N CYS A 79 -2.78 3.52 6.07
CA CYS A 79 -1.71 3.84 5.12
C CYS A 79 -2.21 4.03 3.68
N ALA A 80 -3.39 3.52 3.40
CA ALA A 80 -4.01 3.58 2.08
C ALA A 80 -5.52 3.65 2.19
N THR A 81 -6.17 4.25 1.19
CA THR A 81 -7.63 4.36 1.15
C THR A 81 -8.20 3.76 -0.12
N LEU A 82 -9.30 3.02 0.02
CA LEU A 82 -10.12 2.53 -1.07
C LEU A 82 -11.48 3.23 -1.00
N SER A 83 -11.71 4.18 -1.89
CA SER A 83 -13.03 4.78 -2.07
C SER A 83 -13.90 3.86 -2.93
N VAL A 84 -15.12 3.59 -2.50
CA VAL A 84 -16.10 2.76 -3.23
C VAL A 84 -17.38 3.55 -3.46
N THR A 85 -17.95 3.49 -4.67
CA THR A 85 -19.19 4.19 -4.97
C THR A 85 -20.04 3.50 -6.01
N PRO A 86 -21.36 3.36 -5.76
CA PRO A 86 -22.31 2.85 -6.75
C PRO A 86 -22.79 3.90 -7.76
N CYS A 87 -22.49 5.19 -7.52
CA CYS A 87 -23.15 6.29 -8.23
C CYS A 87 -22.24 7.48 -8.47
N TRP A 88 -22.75 8.47 -9.21
CA TRP A 88 -22.15 9.80 -9.28
C TRP A 88 -22.12 10.47 -7.90
N CYS A 89 -21.04 11.17 -7.59
CA CYS A 89 -20.85 11.95 -6.37
C CYS A 89 -20.11 13.27 -6.69
N TYR A 90 -20.10 14.20 -5.75
CA TYR A 90 -19.37 15.44 -5.87
C TYR A 90 -17.90 15.24 -5.47
N GLY A 91 -17.01 15.12 -6.47
CA GLY A 91 -15.62 14.74 -6.26
C GLY A 91 -14.82 15.71 -5.40
N SER A 92 -15.07 17.04 -5.55
CA SER A 92 -14.37 18.06 -4.75
C SER A 92 -14.61 17.94 -3.24
N GLU A 93 -15.77 17.41 -2.85
CA GLU A 93 -16.19 17.30 -1.44
C GLU A 93 -15.85 15.94 -0.82
N THR A 94 -15.76 14.92 -1.66
CA THR A 94 -15.69 13.52 -1.18
C THR A 94 -14.34 12.86 -1.36
N MET A 95 -13.45 13.40 -2.23
CA MET A 95 -12.15 12.78 -2.49
C MET A 95 -11.23 12.81 -1.28
N ASP A 96 -10.33 11.84 -1.22
CA ASP A 96 -9.27 11.81 -0.22
C ASP A 96 -8.14 12.77 -0.61
N LEU A 97 -7.93 13.81 0.18
CA LEU A 97 -6.92 14.84 -0.07
C LEU A 97 -5.61 14.61 0.70
N ASP A 98 -5.51 13.58 1.53
CA ASP A 98 -4.28 13.31 2.28
C ASP A 98 -3.14 12.90 1.32
N PRO A 99 -2.06 13.68 1.21
CA PRO A 99 -0.95 13.36 0.29
C PRO A 99 -0.14 12.14 0.74
N SER A 100 -0.27 11.73 1.99
CA SER A 100 0.53 10.65 2.59
C SER A 100 -0.10 9.26 2.43
N THR A 101 -1.35 9.17 1.98
CA THR A 101 -2.05 7.90 1.74
C THR A 101 -2.01 7.49 0.27
N ILE A 102 -1.84 6.20 0.02
CA ILE A 102 -2.04 5.61 -1.31
C ILE A 102 -3.54 5.44 -1.55
N LYS A 103 -4.01 5.80 -2.73
CA LYS A 103 -5.46 5.86 -3.01
C LYS A 103 -5.86 4.94 -4.15
N ALA A 104 -7.01 4.30 -4.00
CA ALA A 104 -7.75 3.68 -5.09
C ALA A 104 -9.21 4.09 -5.03
N VAL A 105 -9.85 4.06 -6.19
CA VAL A 105 -11.28 4.33 -6.31
C VAL A 105 -11.92 3.20 -7.09
N TRP A 106 -12.88 2.52 -6.48
CA TRP A 106 -13.74 1.55 -7.15
C TRP A 106 -15.08 2.18 -7.49
N GLY A 107 -15.27 2.45 -8.78
CA GLY A 107 -16.56 2.88 -9.34
C GLY A 107 -17.35 1.70 -9.86
N PHE A 108 -18.57 1.50 -9.35
CA PHE A 108 -19.47 0.46 -9.83
C PHE A 108 -19.86 0.73 -11.30
N ASN A 109 -19.64 -0.26 -12.16
CA ASN A 109 -20.04 -0.17 -13.57
C ASN A 109 -21.48 -0.68 -13.73
N GLY A 110 -22.44 0.14 -13.30
CA GLY A 110 -23.85 -0.23 -13.27
C GLY A 110 -24.70 0.43 -14.36
N THR A 111 -25.89 -0.11 -14.59
CA THR A 111 -26.79 0.33 -15.66
C THR A 111 -27.47 1.68 -15.43
N GLU A 112 -27.83 2.00 -14.16
CA GLU A 112 -28.65 3.19 -13.89
C GLU A 112 -27.85 4.40 -13.37
N ARG A 113 -26.97 4.19 -12.41
CA ARG A 113 -26.20 5.24 -11.73
C ARG A 113 -24.75 4.83 -11.62
N PRO A 114 -24.00 4.81 -12.74
CA PRO A 114 -22.68 4.20 -12.74
C PRO A 114 -21.68 5.01 -11.92
N GLY A 115 -21.13 4.40 -10.90
CA GLY A 115 -19.99 4.94 -10.14
C GLY A 115 -18.73 5.12 -11.00
N ALA A 116 -18.66 4.44 -12.14
CA ALA A 116 -17.61 4.60 -13.14
C ALA A 116 -17.51 6.03 -13.69
N VAL A 117 -18.61 6.78 -13.74
CA VAL A 117 -18.60 8.20 -14.15
C VAL A 117 -17.93 9.07 -13.09
N TYR A 118 -18.23 8.85 -11.82
CA TYR A 118 -17.51 9.49 -10.71
C TYR A 118 -16.02 9.13 -10.75
N LEU A 119 -15.72 7.86 -10.96
CA LEU A 119 -14.33 7.39 -11.07
C LEU A 119 -13.54 8.19 -12.10
N ALA A 120 -14.07 8.35 -13.30
CA ALA A 120 -13.38 9.12 -14.36
C ALA A 120 -13.11 10.57 -13.93
N ALA A 121 -14.11 11.23 -13.36
CA ALA A 121 -13.99 12.63 -12.91
C ALA A 121 -13.00 12.78 -11.73
N VAL A 122 -13.08 11.90 -10.74
CA VAL A 122 -12.23 12.00 -9.55
C VAL A 122 -10.77 11.61 -9.83
N MET A 123 -10.53 10.71 -10.79
CA MET A 123 -9.17 10.40 -11.23
C MET A 123 -8.49 11.61 -11.89
N ALA A 124 -9.22 12.33 -12.73
CA ALA A 124 -8.72 13.59 -13.30
C ALA A 124 -8.42 14.63 -12.21
N ALA A 125 -9.29 14.75 -11.21
CA ALA A 125 -9.09 15.67 -10.09
C ALA A 125 -7.87 15.29 -9.22
N HIS A 126 -7.63 14.01 -8.98
CA HIS A 126 -6.42 13.53 -8.29
C HIS A 126 -5.16 13.87 -9.07
N ASN A 127 -5.14 13.62 -10.38
CA ASN A 127 -4.00 13.92 -11.23
C ASN A 127 -3.67 15.43 -11.26
N GLN A 128 -4.68 16.28 -11.36
CA GLN A 128 -4.48 17.74 -11.32
C GLN A 128 -3.86 18.24 -10.01
N ARG A 129 -4.07 17.52 -8.92
CA ARG A 129 -3.54 17.86 -7.58
C ARG A 129 -2.21 17.19 -7.26
N GLY A 130 -1.67 16.40 -8.17
CA GLY A 130 -0.46 15.60 -7.90
C GLY A 130 -0.67 14.54 -6.81
N LEU A 131 -1.90 14.06 -6.63
CA LEU A 131 -2.29 13.02 -5.68
C LEU A 131 -2.56 11.72 -6.44
N PRO A 132 -1.55 10.86 -6.67
CA PRO A 132 -1.76 9.66 -7.47
C PRO A 132 -2.82 8.74 -6.86
N ALA A 133 -3.71 8.26 -7.72
CA ALA A 133 -4.76 7.32 -7.35
C ALA A 133 -4.89 6.23 -8.41
N PHE A 134 -5.39 5.06 -8.02
CA PHE A 134 -5.59 3.90 -8.90
C PHE A 134 -7.08 3.71 -9.20
N SER A 135 -7.41 3.56 -10.48
CA SER A 135 -8.78 3.31 -10.93
C SER A 135 -9.12 1.82 -10.88
N ILE A 136 -10.30 1.52 -10.33
CA ILE A 136 -10.86 0.16 -10.29
C ILE A 136 -12.29 0.21 -10.80
N TYR A 137 -12.58 -0.53 -11.85
CA TYR A 137 -13.95 -0.76 -12.37
C TYR A 137 -14.01 -2.08 -13.14
N GLY A 138 -15.21 -2.64 -13.26
CA GLY A 138 -15.47 -3.88 -14.00
C GLY A 138 -15.50 -3.66 -15.49
N HIS A 139 -15.04 -4.66 -16.26
CA HIS A 139 -15.14 -4.66 -17.73
C HIS A 139 -16.60 -4.69 -18.17
N ASP A 140 -17.39 -5.56 -17.57
CA ASP A 140 -18.80 -5.75 -17.92
C ASP A 140 -19.70 -4.83 -17.11
N VAL A 141 -20.80 -4.40 -17.75
CA VAL A 141 -21.85 -3.62 -17.09
C VAL A 141 -22.69 -4.54 -16.22
N GLN A 142 -22.79 -4.21 -14.94
CA GLN A 142 -23.59 -4.95 -13.96
C GLN A 142 -24.99 -4.39 -13.83
N ASP A 143 -25.95 -5.23 -13.48
CA ASP A 143 -27.27 -4.77 -13.04
C ASP A 143 -27.15 -4.03 -11.70
N VAL A 144 -28.01 -3.03 -11.49
CA VAL A 144 -28.00 -2.23 -10.25
C VAL A 144 -28.23 -3.08 -8.99
N THR A 145 -28.94 -4.18 -9.13
CA THR A 145 -29.24 -5.12 -8.04
C THR A 145 -28.13 -6.13 -7.77
N ASP A 146 -27.16 -6.25 -8.68
CA ASP A 146 -26.05 -7.19 -8.53
C ASP A 146 -25.20 -6.83 -7.30
N SER A 147 -25.06 -7.79 -6.39
CA SER A 147 -24.31 -7.68 -5.15
C SER A 147 -22.97 -8.41 -5.18
N THR A 148 -22.52 -8.85 -6.35
CA THR A 148 -21.24 -9.55 -6.50
C THR A 148 -20.13 -8.60 -6.92
N ILE A 149 -18.87 -8.98 -6.61
CA ILE A 149 -17.69 -8.30 -7.14
C ILE A 149 -17.20 -9.10 -8.35
N PRO A 150 -17.15 -8.54 -9.57
CA PRO A 150 -16.60 -9.22 -10.75
C PRO A 150 -15.16 -9.68 -10.55
N CYS A 151 -14.74 -10.75 -11.22
CA CYS A 151 -13.40 -11.32 -11.05
C CYS A 151 -12.27 -10.32 -11.35
N ASP A 152 -12.40 -9.53 -12.41
CA ASP A 152 -11.43 -8.50 -12.78
C ASP A 152 -11.35 -7.36 -11.75
N VAL A 153 -12.46 -7.01 -11.11
CA VAL A 153 -12.50 -6.04 -10.00
C VAL A 153 -11.87 -6.62 -8.75
N LYS A 154 -12.14 -7.89 -8.41
CA LYS A 154 -11.47 -8.59 -7.30
C LYS A 154 -9.97 -8.56 -7.45
N GLU A 155 -9.46 -8.92 -8.63
CA GLU A 155 -8.02 -8.90 -8.91
C GLU A 155 -7.40 -7.50 -8.72
N LYS A 156 -8.08 -6.46 -9.20
CA LYS A 156 -7.62 -5.07 -9.07
C LYS A 156 -7.60 -4.61 -7.61
N ILE A 157 -8.65 -4.91 -6.84
CA ILE A 157 -8.72 -4.60 -5.40
C ILE A 157 -7.61 -5.31 -4.64
N LEU A 158 -7.42 -6.62 -4.88
CA LEU A 158 -6.39 -7.41 -4.21
C LEU A 158 -4.98 -6.96 -4.60
N ARG A 159 -4.74 -6.60 -5.86
CA ARG A 159 -3.46 -6.03 -6.30
C ARG A 159 -3.18 -4.72 -5.58
N PHE A 160 -4.14 -3.80 -5.56
CA PHE A 160 -4.02 -2.55 -4.83
C PHE A 160 -3.70 -2.78 -3.35
N ALA A 161 -4.47 -3.64 -2.69
CA ALA A 161 -4.31 -3.91 -1.27
C ALA A 161 -2.94 -4.53 -0.93
N ARG A 162 -2.41 -5.45 -1.76
CA ARG A 162 -1.06 -6.01 -1.60
C ARG A 162 0.02 -4.94 -1.72
N CYS A 163 -0.05 -4.10 -2.75
CA CYS A 163 0.90 -3.00 -2.94
C CYS A 163 0.83 -1.99 -1.78
N ALA A 164 -0.37 -1.62 -1.37
CA ALA A 164 -0.60 -0.71 -0.25
C ALA A 164 -0.06 -1.26 1.07
N CYS A 165 -0.26 -2.56 1.33
CA CYS A 165 0.31 -3.24 2.48
C CYS A 165 1.85 -3.20 2.46
N ALA A 166 2.47 -3.52 1.33
CA ALA A 166 3.92 -3.52 1.18
C ALA A 166 4.51 -2.13 1.45
N VAL A 167 3.97 -1.09 0.84
CA VAL A 167 4.42 0.29 1.05
C VAL A 167 4.16 0.73 2.49
N GLY A 168 2.99 0.39 3.05
CA GLY A 168 2.66 0.72 4.45
C GLY A 168 3.59 0.06 5.47
N VAL A 169 4.03 -1.18 5.22
CA VAL A 169 5.01 -1.88 6.06
C VAL A 169 6.41 -1.27 5.92
N MET A 170 6.77 -0.79 4.73
CA MET A 170 8.05 -0.13 4.48
C MET A 170 8.12 1.30 5.05
N LYS A 171 6.99 2.00 5.12
CA LYS A 171 6.92 3.39 5.58
C LYS A 171 7.61 3.58 6.94
N ASN A 172 8.44 4.61 7.05
CA ASN A 172 9.26 4.95 8.23
C ASN A 172 10.36 3.92 8.58
N LYS A 173 10.62 2.94 7.73
CA LYS A 173 11.80 2.07 7.85
C LYS A 173 13.05 2.81 7.35
N ALA A 174 14.20 2.18 7.52
CA ALA A 174 15.45 2.66 6.96
C ALA A 174 16.00 1.65 5.94
N TYR A 175 16.49 2.17 4.83
CA TYR A 175 17.40 1.46 3.94
C TYR A 175 18.81 1.74 4.42
N VAL A 176 19.57 0.71 4.73
CA VAL A 176 20.95 0.86 5.21
C VAL A 176 21.91 0.47 4.08
N GLY A 177 22.63 1.46 3.56
CA GLY A 177 23.75 1.24 2.64
C GLY A 177 25.03 1.02 3.44
N ILE A 178 25.77 -0.06 3.13
CA ILE A 178 27.05 -0.36 3.76
C ILE A 178 28.17 -0.06 2.78
N GLY A 179 29.09 0.79 3.15
CA GLY A 179 30.15 1.31 2.29
C GLY A 179 29.68 2.47 1.41
N SER A 180 30.23 2.58 0.22
CA SER A 180 29.89 3.62 -0.75
C SER A 180 29.73 3.04 -2.16
N VAL A 181 29.72 3.89 -3.19
CA VAL A 181 29.69 3.45 -4.59
C VAL A 181 30.92 2.61 -4.89
N SER A 182 30.71 1.31 -5.14
CA SER A 182 31.81 0.38 -5.44
C SER A 182 32.40 0.67 -6.80
N MET A 183 33.69 0.96 -6.88
CA MET A 183 34.45 1.18 -8.11
C MET A 183 33.82 2.16 -9.12
N GLY A 184 33.02 3.12 -8.66
CA GLY A 184 32.33 4.08 -9.53
C GLY A 184 31.17 3.50 -10.33
N ILE A 185 30.64 2.34 -9.96
CA ILE A 185 29.50 1.71 -10.64
C ILE A 185 28.23 2.47 -10.32
N MET A 186 27.69 3.22 -11.29
CA MET A 186 26.51 4.04 -11.11
C MET A 186 25.28 3.28 -10.64
N GLY A 187 25.11 2.02 -11.04
CA GLY A 187 24.02 1.17 -10.60
C GLY A 187 24.02 0.83 -9.11
N SER A 188 25.12 1.02 -8.41
CA SER A 188 25.20 0.86 -6.96
C SER A 188 24.87 2.14 -6.16
N PHE A 189 24.61 3.25 -6.87
CA PHE A 189 24.24 4.52 -6.26
C PHE A 189 22.74 4.58 -5.95
N CYS A 190 22.42 4.82 -4.69
CA CYS A 190 21.06 5.01 -4.22
C CYS A 190 20.76 6.51 -4.09
N ASN A 191 19.69 6.98 -4.71
CA ASN A 191 19.20 8.33 -4.48
C ASN A 191 18.32 8.34 -3.22
N PRO A 192 18.74 8.96 -2.10
CA PRO A 192 17.98 9.00 -0.86
C PRO A 192 16.59 9.65 -1.04
N GLN A 193 16.50 10.68 -1.88
CA GLN A 193 15.25 11.38 -2.12
C GLN A 193 14.21 10.48 -2.79
N PHE A 194 14.63 9.61 -3.73
CA PHE A 194 13.74 8.63 -4.34
C PHE A 194 13.11 7.69 -3.31
N PHE A 195 13.92 7.17 -2.38
CA PHE A 195 13.42 6.28 -1.33
C PHE A 195 12.44 6.99 -0.40
N GLN A 196 12.71 8.24 -0.06
CA GLN A 196 11.83 9.04 0.79
C GLN A 196 10.51 9.37 0.09
N ASP A 197 10.57 9.87 -1.14
CA ASP A 197 9.39 10.38 -1.85
C ASP A 197 8.43 9.27 -2.31
N TYR A 198 8.98 8.14 -2.77
CA TYR A 198 8.16 7.06 -3.33
C TYR A 198 7.84 5.94 -2.35
N LEU A 199 8.70 5.68 -1.37
CA LEU A 199 8.54 4.55 -0.45
C LEU A 199 8.38 4.97 1.02
N GLY A 200 8.59 6.24 1.34
CA GLY A 200 8.57 6.75 2.72
C GLY A 200 9.69 6.14 3.59
N ILE A 201 10.79 5.72 2.96
CA ILE A 201 11.93 5.07 3.60
C ILE A 201 13.08 6.07 3.75
N ARG A 202 13.74 6.08 4.90
CA ARG A 202 14.99 6.82 5.09
C ARG A 202 16.17 6.03 4.54
N ALA A 203 17.10 6.71 3.91
CA ALA A 203 18.39 6.12 3.52
C ALA A 203 19.45 6.52 4.56
N GLU A 204 20.09 5.51 5.15
CA GLU A 204 21.15 5.65 6.14
C GLU A 204 22.41 4.98 5.61
N TRP A 205 23.58 5.47 6.01
CA TRP A 205 24.86 4.96 5.53
C TRP A 205 25.73 4.54 6.69
N VAL A 206 26.34 3.36 6.57
CA VAL A 206 27.32 2.83 7.52
C VAL A 206 28.63 2.62 6.78
N ASP A 207 29.72 3.18 7.32
CA ASP A 207 31.05 2.98 6.77
C ASP A 207 31.53 1.54 7.01
N MET A 208 32.28 0.99 6.06
CA MET A 208 32.85 -0.36 6.17
C MET A 208 33.78 -0.52 7.36
N THR A 209 34.41 0.55 7.81
CA THR A 209 35.27 0.51 9.01
C THR A 209 34.50 0.16 10.27
N GLU A 210 33.23 0.54 10.37
CA GLU A 210 32.36 0.12 11.49
C GLU A 210 32.07 -1.39 11.45
N VAL A 211 31.86 -1.96 10.26
CA VAL A 211 31.70 -3.41 10.12
C VAL A 211 32.96 -4.15 10.58
N LEU A 212 34.12 -3.73 10.09
CA LEU A 212 35.42 -4.30 10.49
C LEU A 212 35.67 -4.15 11.98
N ARG A 213 35.35 -2.99 12.56
CA ARG A 213 35.47 -2.76 14.01
C ARG A 213 34.59 -3.72 14.80
N ARG A 214 33.35 -3.94 14.40
CA ARG A 214 32.43 -4.88 15.05
C ARG A 214 32.94 -6.31 14.97
N MET A 215 33.39 -6.73 13.79
CA MET A 215 33.99 -8.06 13.61
C MET A 215 35.20 -8.25 14.54
N LYS A 216 36.13 -7.29 14.61
CA LYS A 216 37.34 -7.35 15.45
C LYS A 216 37.02 -7.40 16.94
N LEU A 217 35.95 -6.72 17.36
CA LEU A 217 35.56 -6.60 18.77
C LEU A 217 34.44 -7.57 19.16
N GLU A 218 34.02 -8.45 18.23
CA GLU A 218 32.93 -9.44 18.42
C GLU A 218 31.61 -8.79 18.86
N ILE A 219 31.30 -7.58 18.33
CA ILE A 219 30.05 -6.85 18.62
C ILE A 219 28.98 -7.23 17.60
N TYR A 220 28.42 -8.43 17.73
CA TYR A 220 27.32 -8.94 16.93
C TYR A 220 26.54 -10.00 17.71
N ASP A 221 25.35 -10.34 17.23
CA ASP A 221 24.53 -11.42 17.79
C ASP A 221 25.11 -12.77 17.35
N HIS A 222 25.74 -13.50 18.29
CA HIS A 222 26.40 -14.77 18.02
C HIS A 222 25.41 -15.88 17.63
N GLU A 223 24.23 -15.93 18.23
CA GLU A 223 23.22 -16.93 17.89
C GLU A 223 22.68 -16.72 16.46
N GLU A 224 22.41 -15.45 16.10
CA GLU A 224 22.00 -15.09 14.76
C GLU A 224 23.09 -15.36 13.72
N PHE A 225 24.35 -15.09 14.05
CA PHE A 225 25.48 -15.42 13.20
C PHE A 225 25.58 -16.91 12.90
N GLU A 226 25.52 -17.78 13.91
CA GLU A 226 25.60 -19.23 13.74
C GLU A 226 24.39 -19.75 12.92
N ARG A 227 23.20 -19.22 13.15
CA ARG A 227 22.00 -19.55 12.39
C ARG A 227 22.12 -19.15 10.92
N ALA A 228 22.58 -17.93 10.64
CA ALA A 228 22.81 -17.44 9.29
C ALA A 228 23.91 -18.21 8.57
N LEU A 229 24.99 -18.55 9.25
CA LEU A 229 26.09 -19.35 8.71
C LEU A 229 25.63 -20.77 8.35
N ALA A 230 24.87 -21.41 9.23
CA ALA A 230 24.32 -22.74 9.00
C ALA A 230 23.37 -22.73 7.79
N TRP A 231 22.50 -21.72 7.70
CA TRP A 231 21.61 -21.55 6.56
C TRP A 231 22.40 -21.35 5.26
N THR A 232 23.41 -20.49 5.26
CA THR A 232 24.26 -20.23 4.09
C THR A 232 24.95 -21.49 3.61
N LYS A 233 25.56 -22.27 4.52
CA LYS A 233 26.22 -23.54 4.18
C LYS A 233 25.23 -24.59 3.60
N ALA A 234 23.99 -24.60 4.06
CA ALA A 234 22.98 -25.52 3.59
C ALA A 234 22.40 -25.16 2.21
N HIS A 235 22.32 -23.87 1.86
CA HIS A 235 21.59 -23.41 0.68
C HIS A 235 22.48 -22.80 -0.40
N CYS A 236 23.71 -22.41 -0.08
CA CYS A 236 24.64 -21.81 -1.02
C CYS A 236 25.80 -22.80 -1.28
N PRO A 237 25.91 -23.38 -2.47
CA PRO A 237 27.05 -24.25 -2.79
C PRO A 237 28.35 -23.43 -2.74
N GLU A 238 29.40 -24.07 -2.25
CA GLU A 238 30.73 -23.46 -2.21
C GLU A 238 31.18 -23.09 -3.63
N GLY A 239 31.71 -21.88 -3.79
CA GLY A 239 32.18 -21.40 -5.08
C GLY A 239 33.45 -22.14 -5.52
N PHE A 240 33.63 -22.24 -6.84
CA PHE A 240 34.86 -22.80 -7.39
C PHE A 240 35.92 -21.71 -7.54
N ASP A 241 37.01 -21.83 -6.78
CA ASP A 241 38.13 -20.90 -6.86
C ASP A 241 39.07 -21.28 -8.02
N LYS A 242 39.10 -20.44 -9.06
CA LYS A 242 39.96 -20.60 -10.22
C LYS A 242 41.32 -19.94 -10.11
N ASN A 243 41.55 -19.15 -9.06
CA ASN A 243 42.83 -18.46 -8.88
C ASN A 243 43.81 -19.36 -8.15
N PRO A 244 45.06 -19.48 -8.64
CA PRO A 244 46.08 -20.20 -7.92
C PRO A 244 46.42 -19.49 -6.59
N PRO A 245 46.85 -20.25 -5.56
CA PRO A 245 47.09 -19.71 -4.22
C PRO A 245 47.98 -18.47 -4.16
N GLU A 246 49.01 -18.43 -5.02
CA GLU A 246 49.97 -17.32 -5.11
C GLU A 246 49.37 -16.04 -5.70
N LYS A 247 48.18 -16.07 -6.26
CA LYS A 247 47.45 -14.90 -6.77
C LYS A 247 46.30 -14.47 -5.89
N LYS A 248 46.12 -15.12 -4.76
CA LYS A 248 45.10 -14.73 -3.79
C LYS A 248 45.64 -13.61 -2.92
N HIS A 249 44.88 -12.54 -2.79
CA HIS A 249 45.08 -11.57 -1.74
C HIS A 249 44.58 -12.17 -0.44
N THR A 250 45.47 -12.35 0.51
CA THR A 250 45.20 -12.97 1.81
C THR A 250 44.99 -11.95 2.92
N ASP A 251 44.67 -10.71 2.56
CA ASP A 251 44.46 -9.61 3.51
C ASP A 251 43.03 -9.58 4.08
#